data_fd3e7e9ce6c42886bdb198bc0b8f07d8
#
_entry.id   fd3e7e9ce6c42886bdb198bc0b8f07d8
#
_cell.length_a   1.000
_cell.length_b   1.000
_cell.length_c   1.000
_cell.angle_alpha   90.00
_cell.angle_beta   90.00
_cell.angle_gamma   90.00
#
_symmetry.space_group_name_H-M   'P 1'
#
loop_
_entity.id
_entity.type
_entity.pdbx_description
1 polymer ?
#
loop_
_entity_poly.entity_id
_entity_poly.type
_entity_poly.pdbx_seq_one_letter_code
_entity_poly.pdbx_strand_id
1 'polypeptide(L)'
;MRSLVAAVLLPAAALAASAQSPVAGCASPESHQLDFWVGEWNLAYMQDGKAATSRNRITKTLDGCAILEEFDGAPGNPLVGRSMSMYDARAKLWKQVWVDNSGAWLDFTGGLEDGRMVFARDAERDGRRFRQRMVFDDVTRDALTWRWQRSDDAGRTWKTLWEIAYRRTP
;
A
#
# COMPACT_ATOMS: atom_id res chain seq x y z
N MET A 1 -44.13 -60.71 -23.16
CA MET A 1 -42.87 -60.48 -22.48
C MET A 1 -42.67 -58.94 -22.44
N ARG A 2 -42.82 -58.31 -21.25
CA ARG A 2 -42.64 -56.87 -21.04
C ARG A 2 -41.34 -56.69 -20.31
N SER A 3 -40.35 -56.07 -20.98
CA SER A 3 -39.07 -55.72 -20.37
C SER A 3 -39.23 -54.47 -19.53
N LEU A 4 -38.96 -54.59 -18.24
CA LEU A 4 -38.83 -53.46 -17.31
C LEU A 4 -37.40 -52.89 -17.41
N VAL A 5 -37.27 -51.63 -17.84
CA VAL A 5 -36.01 -50.86 -17.79
C VAL A 5 -35.97 -50.15 -16.45
N ALA A 6 -35.03 -50.56 -15.60
CA ALA A 6 -34.79 -49.89 -14.34
C ALA A 6 -33.88 -48.66 -14.57
N ALA A 7 -34.39 -47.47 -14.29
CA ALA A 7 -33.59 -46.23 -14.32
C ALA A 7 -32.78 -46.10 -13.01
N VAL A 8 -31.46 -46.09 -13.14
CA VAL A 8 -30.53 -45.85 -12.05
C VAL A 8 -30.35 -44.33 -11.90
N LEU A 9 -30.88 -43.75 -10.84
CA LEU A 9 -30.64 -42.37 -10.43
C LEU A 9 -29.32 -42.31 -9.64
N LEU A 10 -28.30 -41.68 -10.23
CA LEU A 10 -27.06 -41.35 -9.55
C LEU A 10 -27.25 -40.05 -8.74
N PRO A 11 -26.86 -40.01 -7.44
CA PRO A 11 -26.93 -38.79 -6.66
C PRO A 11 -25.85 -37.82 -7.12
N ALA A 12 -26.22 -36.58 -7.43
CA ALA A 12 -25.28 -35.46 -7.66
C ALA A 12 -24.65 -35.06 -6.33
N ALA A 13 -23.38 -35.36 -6.15
CA ALA A 13 -22.61 -34.87 -5.02
C ALA A 13 -22.33 -33.35 -5.22
N ALA A 14 -22.95 -32.53 -4.41
CA ALA A 14 -22.64 -31.11 -4.34
C ALA A 14 -21.24 -30.93 -3.75
N LEU A 15 -20.30 -30.46 -4.53
CA LEU A 15 -18.99 -30.01 -4.06
C LEU A 15 -19.21 -28.72 -3.26
N ALA A 16 -19.16 -28.83 -1.94
CA ALA A 16 -19.09 -27.67 -1.05
C ALA A 16 -17.74 -26.98 -1.26
N ALA A 17 -17.76 -25.76 -1.82
CA ALA A 17 -16.58 -24.91 -1.87
C ALA A 17 -16.15 -24.60 -0.44
N SER A 18 -15.01 -25.12 -0.01
CA SER A 18 -14.40 -24.78 1.28
C SER A 18 -13.99 -23.31 1.21
N ALA A 19 -14.71 -22.44 1.92
CA ALA A 19 -14.22 -21.10 2.21
C ALA A 19 -12.93 -21.26 3.02
N GLN A 20 -11.79 -20.89 2.43
CA GLN A 20 -10.51 -20.87 3.14
C GLN A 20 -10.61 -19.85 4.26
N SER A 21 -10.35 -20.30 5.50
CA SER A 21 -10.25 -19.38 6.64
C SER A 21 -9.13 -18.37 6.39
N PRO A 22 -9.35 -17.07 6.70
CA PRO A 22 -8.32 -16.05 6.54
C PRO A 22 -7.01 -16.49 7.20
N VAL A 23 -5.90 -16.30 6.53
CA VAL A 23 -4.57 -16.56 7.14
C VAL A 23 -4.45 -15.68 8.38
N ALA A 24 -4.20 -16.28 9.54
CA ALA A 24 -4.26 -15.62 10.85
C ALA A 24 -3.47 -14.29 10.94
N GLY A 25 -2.43 -14.11 10.11
CA GLY A 25 -1.64 -12.88 10.04
C GLY A 25 -2.31 -11.69 9.36
N CYS A 26 -3.41 -11.91 8.62
CA CYS A 26 -4.11 -10.86 7.86
C CYS A 26 -5.47 -10.49 8.46
N ALA A 27 -5.85 -11.14 9.56
CA ALA A 27 -7.13 -10.91 10.24
C ALA A 27 -6.99 -10.03 11.48
N SER A 28 -5.80 -9.57 11.82
CA SER A 28 -5.60 -8.71 12.99
C SER A 28 -6.04 -7.27 12.69
N PRO A 29 -6.51 -6.51 13.70
CA PRO A 29 -6.87 -5.10 13.50
C PRO A 29 -5.74 -4.27 12.90
N GLU A 30 -4.49 -4.59 13.23
CA GLU A 30 -3.32 -3.89 12.73
C GLU A 30 -3.13 -4.08 11.23
N SER A 31 -3.51 -5.24 10.67
CA SER A 31 -3.44 -5.49 9.21
C SER A 31 -4.40 -4.63 8.38
N HIS A 32 -5.31 -3.91 9.04
CA HIS A 32 -6.28 -2.99 8.45
C HIS A 32 -5.91 -1.50 8.60
N GLN A 33 -4.82 -1.20 9.31
CA GLN A 33 -4.43 0.20 9.58
C GLN A 33 -4.13 1.03 8.33
N LEU A 34 -3.83 0.40 7.20
CA LEU A 34 -3.55 1.07 5.92
C LEU A 34 -4.76 1.02 4.95
N ASP A 35 -5.91 0.50 5.36
CA ASP A 35 -7.11 0.35 4.52
C ASP A 35 -7.67 1.69 4.03
N PHE A 36 -7.43 2.78 4.75
CA PHE A 36 -7.83 4.13 4.34
C PHE A 36 -7.23 4.55 2.99
N TRP A 37 -6.07 3.98 2.62
CA TRP A 37 -5.38 4.32 1.40
C TRP A 37 -5.90 3.57 0.17
N VAL A 38 -6.63 2.45 0.34
CA VAL A 38 -7.18 1.64 -0.76
C VAL A 38 -8.16 2.47 -1.60
N GLY A 39 -7.96 2.48 -2.93
CA GLY A 39 -8.81 3.19 -3.89
C GLY A 39 -8.03 3.85 -5.02
N GLU A 40 -8.71 4.67 -5.80
CA GLU A 40 -8.12 5.46 -6.87
C GLU A 40 -8.03 6.93 -6.46
N TRP A 41 -6.88 7.55 -6.77
CA TRP A 41 -6.55 8.86 -6.28
C TRP A 41 -6.03 9.78 -7.37
N ASN A 42 -6.55 11.00 -7.39
CA ASN A 42 -5.95 12.13 -8.08
C ASN A 42 -4.98 12.83 -7.13
N LEU A 43 -3.79 13.08 -7.60
CA LEU A 43 -2.70 13.67 -6.85
C LEU A 43 -2.41 15.09 -7.32
N ALA A 44 -2.12 15.99 -6.38
CA ALA A 44 -1.69 17.35 -6.66
C ALA A 44 -0.47 17.71 -5.79
N TYR A 45 0.56 18.30 -6.41
CA TYR A 45 1.81 18.64 -5.76
C TYR A 45 2.55 19.74 -6.52
N MET A 46 3.66 20.21 -5.97
CA MET A 46 4.58 21.10 -6.66
C MET A 46 5.77 20.31 -7.22
N GLN A 47 6.03 20.44 -8.52
CA GLN A 47 7.18 19.88 -9.21
C GLN A 47 7.99 21.03 -9.82
N ASP A 48 9.23 21.21 -9.36
CA ASP A 48 10.13 22.29 -9.82
C ASP A 48 9.48 23.69 -9.80
N GLY A 49 8.73 23.98 -8.73
CA GLY A 49 8.02 25.24 -8.54
C GLY A 49 6.74 25.42 -9.36
N LYS A 50 6.28 24.39 -10.07
CA LYS A 50 5.04 24.40 -10.85
C LYS A 50 4.02 23.40 -10.30
N ALA A 51 2.74 23.77 -10.37
CA ALA A 51 1.67 22.83 -10.01
C ALA A 51 1.66 21.64 -10.97
N ALA A 52 1.59 20.45 -10.42
CA ALA A 52 1.60 19.18 -11.14
C ALA A 52 0.55 18.24 -10.59
N THR A 53 0.11 17.31 -11.42
CA THR A 53 -0.87 16.29 -11.07
C THR A 53 -0.40 14.92 -11.54
N SER A 54 -0.86 13.87 -10.86
CA SER A 54 -0.63 12.48 -11.24
C SER A 54 -1.75 11.59 -10.69
N ARG A 55 -1.61 10.29 -10.83
CA ARG A 55 -2.58 9.31 -10.35
C ARG A 55 -1.91 8.24 -9.51
N ASN A 56 -2.68 7.69 -8.58
CA ASN A 56 -2.25 6.54 -7.80
C ASN A 56 -3.43 5.59 -7.61
N ARG A 57 -3.18 4.32 -7.83
CA ARG A 57 -4.16 3.25 -7.62
C ARG A 57 -3.66 2.32 -6.55
N ILE A 58 -4.48 2.08 -5.56
CA ILE A 58 -4.15 1.26 -4.40
C ILE A 58 -5.17 0.12 -4.30
N THR A 59 -4.69 -1.11 -4.30
CA THR A 59 -5.55 -2.30 -4.24
C THR A 59 -5.12 -3.27 -3.16
N LYS A 60 -6.07 -4.00 -2.60
CA LYS A 60 -5.77 -5.17 -1.78
C LYS A 60 -5.47 -6.37 -2.68
N THR A 61 -4.46 -7.15 -2.32
CA THR A 61 -4.07 -8.39 -3.00
C THR A 61 -3.76 -9.47 -1.97
N LEU A 62 -3.49 -10.71 -2.41
CA LEU A 62 -3.21 -11.86 -1.55
C LEU A 62 -4.31 -12.07 -0.48
N ASP A 63 -5.56 -12.14 -0.94
CA ASP A 63 -6.75 -12.31 -0.09
C ASP A 63 -6.89 -11.23 1.00
N GLY A 64 -6.43 -10.00 0.69
CA GLY A 64 -6.48 -8.85 1.59
C GLY A 64 -5.26 -8.69 2.50
N CYS A 65 -4.27 -9.57 2.42
CA CYS A 65 -3.07 -9.54 3.26
C CYS A 65 -2.06 -8.48 2.86
N ALA A 66 -2.04 -8.08 1.60
CA ALA A 66 -1.11 -7.08 1.09
C ALA A 66 -1.84 -5.94 0.38
N ILE A 67 -1.20 -4.79 0.35
CA ILE A 67 -1.63 -3.60 -0.37
C ILE A 67 -0.63 -3.33 -1.48
N LEU A 68 -1.11 -3.29 -2.71
CA LEU A 68 -0.35 -2.97 -3.91
C LEU A 68 -0.65 -1.51 -4.30
N GLU A 69 0.39 -0.74 -4.53
CA GLU A 69 0.34 0.61 -5.08
C GLU A 69 0.82 0.61 -6.52
N GLU A 70 0.10 1.32 -7.37
CA GLU A 70 0.42 1.58 -8.76
C GLU A 70 0.45 3.09 -9.01
N PHE A 71 1.60 3.69 -8.76
CA PHE A 71 1.82 5.11 -8.98
C PHE A 71 2.16 5.40 -10.44
N ASP A 72 1.48 6.39 -11.03
CA ASP A 72 1.76 6.94 -12.34
C ASP A 72 1.92 8.46 -12.23
N GLY A 73 3.15 8.94 -12.36
CA GLY A 73 3.50 10.35 -12.25
C GLY A 73 2.99 11.23 -13.39
N ALA A 74 2.56 10.64 -14.53
CA ALA A 74 2.06 11.43 -15.65
C ALA A 74 0.75 12.16 -15.33
N PRO A 75 0.54 13.36 -15.88
CA PRO A 75 1.45 14.16 -16.69
C PRO A 75 2.47 14.99 -15.87
N GLY A 76 2.42 14.96 -14.54
CA GLY A 76 3.19 15.84 -13.67
C GLY A 76 4.70 15.56 -13.62
N ASN A 77 5.07 14.28 -13.71
CA ASN A 77 6.47 13.84 -13.81
C ASN A 77 6.57 12.45 -14.49
N PRO A 78 7.75 12.03 -14.94
CA PRO A 78 7.93 10.75 -15.64
C PRO A 78 8.08 9.54 -14.71
N LEU A 79 7.97 9.72 -13.39
CA LEU A 79 8.13 8.64 -12.42
C LEU A 79 6.95 7.67 -12.48
N VAL A 80 7.25 6.40 -12.66
CA VAL A 80 6.28 5.30 -12.53
C VAL A 80 6.84 4.32 -11.53
N GLY A 81 6.04 3.98 -10.52
CA GLY A 81 6.49 3.12 -9.44
C GLY A 81 5.42 2.16 -8.94
N ARG A 82 5.89 1.17 -8.19
CA ARG A 82 5.05 0.19 -7.51
C ARG A 82 5.53 0.00 -6.10
N SER A 83 4.60 -0.16 -5.18
CA SER A 83 4.94 -0.63 -3.84
C SER A 83 4.07 -1.80 -3.43
N MET A 84 4.61 -2.61 -2.54
CA MET A 84 3.86 -3.64 -1.84
C MET A 84 4.04 -3.45 -0.35
N SER A 85 2.93 -3.35 0.36
CA SER A 85 2.89 -3.17 1.82
C SER A 85 2.16 -4.33 2.48
N MET A 86 2.69 -4.81 3.61
CA MET A 86 2.11 -5.88 4.40
C MET A 86 2.41 -5.69 5.88
N TYR A 87 1.45 -6.03 6.74
CA TYR A 87 1.69 -6.10 8.18
C TYR A 87 2.38 -7.41 8.54
N ASP A 88 3.56 -7.33 9.13
CA ASP A 88 4.27 -8.50 9.69
C ASP A 88 3.82 -8.70 11.14
N ALA A 89 2.90 -9.63 11.37
CA ALA A 89 2.35 -9.92 12.69
C ALA A 89 3.39 -10.44 13.70
N ARG A 90 4.50 -11.04 13.23
CA ARG A 90 5.58 -11.51 14.10
C ARG A 90 6.46 -10.36 14.58
N ALA A 91 6.80 -9.47 13.66
CA ALA A 91 7.60 -8.28 13.95
C ALA A 91 6.74 -7.13 14.53
N LYS A 92 5.41 -7.25 14.46
CA LYS A 92 4.42 -6.25 14.89
C LYS A 92 4.64 -4.87 14.23
N LEU A 93 4.93 -4.88 12.94
CA LEU A 93 5.15 -3.66 12.15
C LEU A 93 4.74 -3.88 10.70
N TRP A 94 4.49 -2.78 10.02
CA TRP A 94 4.29 -2.74 8.58
C TRP A 94 5.64 -2.78 7.87
N LYS A 95 5.68 -3.50 6.74
CA LYS A 95 6.79 -3.51 5.79
C LYS A 95 6.29 -3.03 4.44
N GLN A 96 7.12 -2.26 3.75
CA GLN A 96 6.85 -1.84 2.38
C GLN A 96 8.14 -1.91 1.57
N VAL A 97 8.04 -2.37 0.34
CA VAL A 97 9.05 -2.17 -0.69
C VAL A 97 8.48 -1.26 -1.77
N TRP A 98 9.29 -0.29 -2.22
CA TRP A 98 9.04 0.54 -3.38
C TRP A 98 10.07 0.27 -4.46
N VAL A 99 9.61 0.16 -5.71
CA VAL A 99 10.45 0.07 -6.91
C VAL A 99 9.93 1.03 -7.96
N ASP A 100 10.83 1.61 -8.78
CA ASP A 100 10.42 2.54 -9.82
C ASP A 100 11.27 2.47 -11.09
N ASN A 101 10.84 3.18 -12.11
CA ASN A 101 11.51 3.23 -13.42
C ASN A 101 12.84 4.01 -13.43
N SER A 102 13.27 4.58 -12.31
CA SER A 102 14.64 5.11 -12.15
C SER A 102 15.61 4.03 -11.67
N GLY A 103 15.13 2.81 -11.39
CA GLY A 103 15.91 1.70 -10.83
C GLY A 103 16.03 1.75 -9.32
N ALA A 104 15.22 2.53 -8.63
CA ALA A 104 15.22 2.53 -7.17
C ALA A 104 14.62 1.24 -6.60
N TRP A 105 15.21 0.79 -5.48
CA TRP A 105 14.68 -0.24 -4.59
C TRP A 105 14.77 0.30 -3.18
N LEU A 106 13.63 0.55 -2.55
CA LEU A 106 13.56 1.17 -1.23
C LEU A 106 12.75 0.30 -0.29
N ASP A 107 13.38 -0.16 0.79
CA ASP A 107 12.74 -0.94 1.84
C ASP A 107 12.37 -0.04 3.02
N PHE A 108 11.15 -0.20 3.52
CA PHE A 108 10.62 0.57 4.64
C PHE A 108 10.03 -0.34 5.70
N THR A 109 10.11 0.12 6.94
CA THR A 109 9.35 -0.42 8.06
C THR A 109 8.61 0.69 8.77
N GLY A 110 7.50 0.38 9.45
CA GLY A 110 6.75 1.41 10.15
C GLY A 110 5.45 0.91 10.75
N GLY A 111 4.54 1.83 10.92
CA GLY A 111 3.22 1.59 11.50
C GLY A 111 2.53 2.87 11.92
N LEU A 112 1.53 2.73 12.78
CA LEU A 112 0.78 3.86 13.31
C LEU A 112 1.57 4.53 14.44
N GLU A 113 1.94 5.81 14.26
CA GLU A 113 2.64 6.65 15.22
C GLU A 113 1.82 7.92 15.47
N ASP A 114 1.36 8.15 16.69
CA ASP A 114 0.55 9.33 17.08
C ASP A 114 -0.66 9.58 16.15
N GLY A 115 -1.33 8.50 15.74
CA GLY A 115 -2.50 8.54 14.85
C GLY A 115 -2.18 8.72 13.37
N ARG A 116 -0.90 8.74 12.98
CA ARG A 116 -0.44 8.84 11.59
C ARG A 116 0.22 7.55 11.15
N MET A 117 0.01 7.15 9.91
CA MET A 117 0.78 6.05 9.34
C MET A 117 2.15 6.58 8.89
N VAL A 118 3.22 5.96 9.40
CA VAL A 118 4.60 6.35 9.11
C VAL A 118 5.37 5.13 8.63
N PHE A 119 6.10 5.27 7.53
CA PHE A 119 7.08 4.29 7.06
C PHE A 119 8.44 4.94 6.98
N ALA A 120 9.46 4.34 7.59
CA ALA A 120 10.80 4.90 7.66
C ALA A 120 11.87 3.90 7.19
N ARG A 121 13.00 4.46 6.76
CA ARG A 121 14.20 3.71 6.40
C ARG A 121 15.47 4.47 6.78
N ASP A 122 16.52 3.75 7.03
CA ASP A 122 17.87 4.30 7.04
C ASP A 122 18.45 4.23 5.62
N ALA A 123 19.22 5.23 5.26
CA ALA A 123 19.84 5.34 3.96
C ALA A 123 21.26 5.94 4.08
N GLU A 124 22.07 5.68 3.07
CA GLU A 124 23.40 6.25 2.96
C GLU A 124 23.65 6.71 1.52
N ARG A 125 24.31 7.85 1.36
CA ARG A 125 24.80 8.36 0.08
C ARG A 125 26.15 9.06 0.30
N ASP A 126 27.14 8.67 -0.46
CA ASP A 126 28.51 9.26 -0.41
C ASP A 126 29.10 9.22 1.01
N GLY A 127 28.89 8.08 1.74
CA GLY A 127 29.35 7.89 3.11
C GLY A 127 28.58 8.66 4.17
N ARG A 128 27.53 9.38 3.82
CA ARG A 128 26.69 10.13 4.75
C ARG A 128 25.40 9.38 5.03
N ARG A 129 25.17 9.05 6.30
CA ARG A 129 23.93 8.42 6.74
C ARG A 129 22.84 9.46 6.97
N PHE A 130 21.63 9.10 6.61
CA PHE A 130 20.42 9.89 6.84
C PHE A 130 19.22 8.95 6.99
N ARG A 131 18.11 9.49 7.49
CA ARG A 131 16.85 8.77 7.53
C ARG A 131 15.86 9.38 6.55
N GLN A 132 15.00 8.55 6.01
CA GLN A 132 13.87 8.96 5.17
C GLN A 132 12.58 8.38 5.74
N ARG A 133 11.48 9.10 5.58
CA ARG A 133 10.16 8.57 5.94
C ARG A 133 9.07 9.08 5.02
N MET A 134 8.03 8.27 4.91
CA MET A 134 6.73 8.65 4.39
C MET A 134 5.79 8.85 5.57
N VAL A 135 4.98 9.91 5.53
CA VAL A 135 3.97 10.20 6.54
C VAL A 135 2.65 10.43 5.85
N PHE A 136 1.61 9.76 6.31
CA PHE A 136 0.23 9.96 5.89
C PHE A 136 -0.47 10.79 6.95
N ASP A 137 -0.80 12.03 6.61
CA ASP A 137 -1.42 13.02 7.48
C ASP A 137 -2.83 13.38 6.98
N ASP A 138 -3.61 14.04 7.84
CA ASP A 138 -4.91 14.64 7.52
C ASP A 138 -5.87 13.62 6.83
N VAL A 139 -5.80 12.37 7.26
CA VAL A 139 -6.54 11.27 6.65
C VAL A 139 -8.03 11.43 6.90
N THR A 140 -8.78 11.51 5.82
CA THR A 140 -10.25 11.45 5.79
C THR A 140 -10.68 10.36 4.81
N ARG A 141 -12.00 10.15 4.67
CA ARG A 141 -12.53 9.20 3.68
C ARG A 141 -12.05 9.51 2.24
N ASP A 142 -12.02 10.78 1.86
CA ASP A 142 -11.88 11.19 0.47
C ASP A 142 -10.62 12.04 0.21
N ALA A 143 -9.78 12.21 1.23
CA ALA A 143 -8.56 13.00 1.13
C ALA A 143 -7.50 12.59 2.15
N LEU A 144 -6.24 12.80 1.80
CA LEU A 144 -5.11 12.75 2.72
C LEU A 144 -3.95 13.60 2.19
N THR A 145 -3.00 13.88 3.06
CA THR A 145 -1.71 14.48 2.71
C THR A 145 -0.61 13.44 2.89
N TRP A 146 0.19 13.21 1.87
CA TRP A 146 1.35 12.35 1.95
C TRP A 146 2.62 13.19 1.88
N ARG A 147 3.61 12.88 2.76
CA ARG A 147 4.88 13.61 2.81
C ARG A 147 6.06 12.67 2.72
N TRP A 148 6.99 12.99 1.84
CA TRP A 148 8.32 12.41 1.81
C TRP A 148 9.28 13.31 2.58
N GLN A 149 9.90 12.78 3.62
CA GLN A 149 10.74 13.56 4.53
C GLN A 149 12.12 12.93 4.69
N ARG A 150 13.10 13.79 4.99
CA ARG A 150 14.47 13.43 5.30
C ARG A 150 14.92 14.05 6.61
N SER A 151 15.70 13.26 7.37
CA SER A 151 16.41 13.69 8.57
C SER A 151 17.89 13.39 8.39
N ASP A 152 18.73 14.37 8.69
CA ASP A 152 20.19 14.26 8.71
C ASP A 152 20.75 14.17 10.14
N ASP A 153 19.87 14.07 11.15
CA ASP A 153 20.19 14.08 12.58
C ASP A 153 19.57 12.89 13.34
N ALA A 154 19.51 11.73 12.68
CA ALA A 154 18.98 10.47 13.23
C ALA A 154 17.49 10.53 13.61
N GLY A 155 16.70 11.37 12.96
CA GLY A 155 15.26 11.45 13.15
C GLY A 155 14.80 12.50 14.17
N ARG A 156 15.70 13.34 14.68
CA ARG A 156 15.33 14.42 15.61
C ARG A 156 14.60 15.56 14.94
N THR A 157 15.01 15.92 13.72
CA THR A 157 14.32 16.90 12.88
C THR A 157 14.08 16.35 11.49
N TRP A 158 13.01 16.83 10.83
CA TRP A 158 12.57 16.33 9.54
C TRP A 158 12.33 17.48 8.57
N LYS A 159 12.91 17.37 7.38
CA LYS A 159 12.65 18.28 6.26
C LYS A 159 11.75 17.57 5.25
N THR A 160 10.62 18.19 4.92
CA THR A 160 9.76 17.72 3.82
C THR A 160 10.44 18.02 2.49
N LEU A 161 10.63 16.97 1.69
CA LEU A 161 11.22 17.04 0.36
C LEU A 161 10.14 17.03 -0.72
N TRP A 162 9.03 16.33 -0.45
CA TRP A 162 7.89 16.26 -1.35
C TRP A 162 6.61 16.11 -0.54
N GLU A 163 5.60 16.86 -0.92
CA GLU A 163 4.27 16.82 -0.33
C GLU A 163 3.25 16.63 -1.44
N ILE A 164 2.33 15.71 -1.25
CA ILE A 164 1.30 15.35 -2.22
C ILE A 164 -0.06 15.43 -1.52
N ALA A 165 -0.97 16.20 -2.07
CA ALA A 165 -2.38 16.16 -1.69
C ALA A 165 -3.08 15.07 -2.51
N TYR A 166 -3.69 14.12 -1.83
CA TYR A 166 -4.50 13.05 -2.40
C TYR A 166 -5.97 13.44 -2.35
N ARG A 167 -6.69 13.23 -3.44
CA ARG A 167 -8.16 13.33 -3.52
C ARG A 167 -8.70 12.09 -4.18
N ARG A 168 -9.66 11.43 -3.54
CA ARG A 168 -10.27 10.21 -4.08
C ARG A 168 -10.95 10.52 -5.41
N THR A 169 -10.77 9.63 -6.39
CA THR A 169 -11.52 9.70 -7.64
C THR A 169 -12.99 9.35 -7.36
N PRO A 170 -13.96 10.11 -7.86
CA PRO A 170 -15.39 9.84 -7.68
C PRO A 170 -15.81 8.46 -8.18
#